data_338d7f1d786b211a99df49a419fbe82b
#
_entry.id   338d7f1d786b211a99df49a419fbe82b
#
_cell.length_a   1.000
_cell.length_b   1.000
_cell.length_c   1.000
_cell.angle_alpha   90.00
_cell.angle_beta   90.00
_cell.angle_gamma   90.00
#
_symmetry.space_group_name_H-M   'P 1'
#
loop_
_entity.id
_entity.type
_entity.pdbx_description
1 polymer ?
#
loop_
_entity_poly.entity_id
_entity_poly.type
_entity_poly.pdbx_seq_one_letter_code
_entity_poly.pdbx_strand_id
1 'polypeptide(L)'
;EVGACVRVSAGAASAGHALQLDVQALVNATGVEMRVQAMRNPLLQQLLGHGIAVAGPHGIGVDTTADGSLIDADGLENPQLRVIGSLRIGTLWESLAVPELREQAAAIARDVLGVLGP
;
A
#
# COMPACT_ATOMS: atom_id res chain seq x y z
N GLU A 1 -18.32 18.99 36.43
CA GLU A 1 -17.75 19.15 35.07
C GLU A 1 -18.26 18.00 34.18
N VAL A 2 -19.10 18.34 33.21
CA VAL A 2 -19.56 17.38 32.20
C VAL A 2 -18.39 17.19 31.26
N GLY A 3 -17.70 16.05 31.34
CA GLY A 3 -16.59 15.72 30.47
C GLY A 3 -17.04 15.72 29.02
N ALA A 4 -16.20 16.21 28.10
CA ALA A 4 -16.48 16.20 26.68
C ALA A 4 -16.70 14.77 26.19
N CYS A 5 -17.89 14.48 25.65
CA CYS A 5 -18.21 13.20 25.03
C CYS A 5 -17.93 13.27 23.54
N VAL A 6 -17.31 12.20 23.00
CA VAL A 6 -17.14 11.99 21.57
C VAL A 6 -18.26 11.07 21.06
N ARG A 7 -19.06 11.54 20.12
CA ARG A 7 -20.07 10.69 19.48
C ARG A 7 -19.48 9.94 18.31
N VAL A 8 -19.49 8.63 18.39
CA VAL A 8 -19.03 7.72 17.32
C VAL A 8 -20.25 7.14 16.63
N SER A 9 -20.30 7.26 15.30
CA SER A 9 -21.34 6.64 14.48
C SER A 9 -20.71 5.58 13.59
N ALA A 10 -21.11 4.34 13.74
CA ALA A 10 -20.69 3.23 12.90
C ALA A 10 -21.88 2.71 12.08
N GLY A 11 -21.76 2.74 10.74
CA GLY A 11 -22.73 2.16 9.83
C GLY A 11 -22.33 0.73 9.48
N ALA A 12 -23.21 -0.25 9.68
CA ALA A 12 -23.01 -1.58 9.13
C ALA A 12 -23.46 -1.60 7.67
N ALA A 13 -22.58 -1.99 6.77
CA ALA A 13 -22.84 -2.01 5.32
C ALA A 13 -23.99 -2.95 4.90
N SER A 14 -24.46 -3.84 5.77
CA SER A 14 -25.45 -4.84 5.43
C SER A 14 -26.76 -4.83 6.25
N ALA A 15 -26.89 -3.98 7.28
CA ALA A 15 -28.02 -4.10 8.22
C ALA A 15 -28.86 -2.84 8.44
N GLY A 16 -28.62 -1.74 7.74
CA GLY A 16 -29.48 -0.54 7.80
C GLY A 16 -29.56 0.20 9.15
N HIS A 17 -28.84 -0.25 10.18
CA HIS A 17 -28.80 0.38 11.49
C HIS A 17 -27.46 1.02 11.76
N ALA A 18 -27.44 2.34 11.92
CA ALA A 18 -26.26 3.05 12.43
C ALA A 18 -26.19 2.88 13.96
N LEU A 19 -25.10 2.31 14.44
CA LEU A 19 -24.80 2.31 15.86
C LEU A 19 -24.24 3.67 16.24
N GLN A 20 -24.81 4.33 17.26
CA GLN A 20 -24.26 5.55 17.83
C GLN A 20 -23.86 5.29 19.28
N LEU A 21 -22.63 5.67 19.61
CA LEU A 21 -22.07 5.54 20.95
C LEU A 21 -21.50 6.88 21.39
N ASP A 22 -21.85 7.30 22.61
CA ASP A 22 -21.22 8.43 23.27
C ASP A 22 -20.12 7.88 24.20
N VAL A 23 -18.86 8.21 23.90
CA VAL A 23 -17.68 7.68 24.60
C VAL A 23 -16.83 8.82 25.16
N GLN A 24 -16.13 8.56 26.27
CA GLN A 24 -15.22 9.53 26.87
C GLN A 24 -13.86 9.59 26.15
N ALA A 25 -13.48 8.51 25.49
CA ALA A 25 -12.24 8.43 24.72
C ALA A 25 -12.40 7.53 23.52
N LEU A 26 -11.72 7.86 22.43
CA LEU A 26 -11.62 7.05 21.21
C LEU A 26 -10.16 6.75 20.95
N VAL A 27 -9.81 5.47 20.87
CA VAL A 27 -8.47 5.03 20.48
C VAL A 27 -8.53 4.51 19.03
N ASN A 28 -7.83 5.20 18.14
CA ASN A 28 -7.68 4.74 16.76
C ASN A 28 -6.52 3.73 16.68
N ALA A 29 -6.85 2.46 16.51
CA ALA A 29 -5.91 1.35 16.36
C ALA A 29 -6.12 0.61 15.02
N THR A 30 -6.54 1.31 13.98
CA THR A 30 -6.86 0.72 12.66
C THR A 30 -5.62 0.35 11.83
N GLY A 31 -4.42 0.64 12.32
CA GLY A 31 -3.16 0.40 11.59
C GLY A 31 -2.89 1.47 10.52
N VAL A 32 -2.02 1.12 9.58
CA VAL A 32 -1.65 1.99 8.46
C VAL A 32 -2.59 1.81 7.28
N GLU A 33 -2.76 2.87 6.48
CA GLU A 33 -3.50 2.77 5.22
C GLU A 33 -2.67 1.96 4.20
N MET A 34 -3.21 0.83 3.78
CA MET A 34 -2.59 -0.07 2.80
C MET A 34 -3.17 0.09 1.40
N ARG A 35 -4.34 0.72 1.28
CA ARG A 35 -4.97 0.97 -0.02
C ARG A 35 -4.23 2.08 -0.74
N VAL A 36 -3.55 1.73 -1.82
CA VAL A 36 -2.66 2.64 -2.53
C VAL A 36 -3.37 3.89 -3.05
N GLN A 37 -4.62 3.77 -3.44
CA GLN A 37 -5.44 4.88 -3.92
C GLN A 37 -5.80 5.90 -2.82
N ALA A 38 -5.80 5.50 -1.56
CA ALA A 38 -6.05 6.37 -0.41
C ALA A 38 -4.77 7.05 0.12
N MET A 39 -3.60 6.60 -0.32
CA MET A 39 -2.32 7.18 0.09
C MET A 39 -2.13 8.58 -0.53
N ARG A 40 -1.77 9.56 0.31
CA ARG A 40 -1.60 10.97 -0.12
C ARG A 40 -0.17 11.30 -0.57
N ASN A 41 0.55 10.34 -1.14
CA ASN A 41 1.89 10.57 -1.67
C ASN A 41 1.79 11.11 -3.10
N PRO A 42 2.31 12.33 -3.41
CA PRO A 42 2.16 12.94 -4.73
C PRO A 42 2.78 12.12 -5.86
N LEU A 43 3.96 11.52 -5.64
CA LEU A 43 4.61 10.67 -6.64
C LEU A 43 3.74 9.46 -6.96
N LEU A 44 3.24 8.78 -5.92
CA LEU A 44 2.40 7.61 -6.08
C LEU A 44 1.10 7.95 -6.82
N GLN A 45 0.46 9.07 -6.49
CA GLN A 45 -0.73 9.54 -7.19
C GLN A 45 -0.45 9.86 -8.67
N GLN A 46 0.72 10.41 -8.99
CA GLN A 46 1.12 10.65 -10.39
C GLN A 46 1.35 9.32 -11.14
N LEU A 47 2.05 8.37 -10.54
CA LEU A 47 2.28 7.06 -11.16
C LEU A 47 0.97 6.34 -11.47
N LEU A 48 0.02 6.34 -10.51
CA LEU A 48 -1.31 5.76 -10.70
C LEU A 48 -2.13 6.54 -11.73
N GLY A 49 -2.12 7.88 -11.68
CA GLY A 49 -2.87 8.74 -12.57
C GLY A 49 -2.41 8.68 -14.03
N HIS A 50 -1.12 8.41 -14.25
CA HIS A 50 -0.56 8.24 -15.60
C HIS A 50 -0.58 6.77 -16.06
N GLY A 51 -1.09 5.85 -15.27
CA GLY A 51 -1.12 4.43 -15.62
C GLY A 51 0.25 3.74 -15.60
N ILE A 52 1.28 4.39 -15.06
CA ILE A 52 2.64 3.81 -14.93
C ILE A 52 2.67 2.73 -13.83
N ALA A 53 1.76 2.82 -12.89
CA ALA A 53 1.51 1.81 -11.87
C ALA A 53 0.01 1.56 -11.74
N VAL A 54 -0.36 0.37 -11.31
CA VAL A 54 -1.73 0.03 -10.93
C VAL A 54 -1.78 -0.45 -9.49
N ALA A 55 -2.98 -0.40 -8.91
CA ALA A 55 -3.19 -0.94 -7.57
C ALA A 55 -2.99 -2.45 -7.58
N GLY A 56 -2.30 -2.95 -6.58
CA GLY A 56 -2.11 -4.38 -6.36
C GLY A 56 -3.42 -5.12 -6.04
N PRO A 57 -3.36 -6.42 -5.81
CA PRO A 57 -4.51 -7.24 -5.45
C PRO A 57 -5.30 -6.62 -4.29
N HIS A 58 -6.62 -6.59 -4.42
CA HIS A 58 -7.54 -6.00 -3.44
C HIS A 58 -7.33 -4.49 -3.17
N GLY A 59 -6.62 -3.79 -4.06
CA GLY A 59 -6.27 -2.37 -3.88
C GLY A 59 -5.14 -2.11 -2.89
N ILE A 60 -4.47 -3.17 -2.42
CA ILE A 60 -3.40 -3.10 -1.41
C ILE A 60 -2.05 -2.97 -2.12
N GLY A 61 -1.33 -1.90 -1.81
CA GLY A 61 -0.05 -1.60 -2.45
C GLY A 61 -0.18 -1.38 -3.96
N VAL A 62 0.93 -1.51 -4.67
CA VAL A 62 1.00 -1.47 -6.14
C VAL A 62 1.21 -2.88 -6.70
N ASP A 63 0.78 -3.11 -7.92
CA ASP A 63 1.00 -4.38 -8.59
C ASP A 63 2.44 -4.48 -9.09
N THR A 64 3.05 -5.64 -8.87
CA THR A 64 4.46 -5.88 -9.22
C THR A 64 4.68 -7.32 -9.65
N THR A 65 5.68 -7.51 -10.49
CA THR A 65 6.25 -8.84 -10.75
C THR A 65 6.96 -9.40 -9.52
N ALA A 66 7.36 -10.66 -9.57
CA ALA A 66 8.08 -11.32 -8.47
C ALA A 66 9.41 -10.63 -8.11
N ASP A 67 10.10 -10.04 -9.08
CA ASP A 67 11.36 -9.31 -8.92
C ASP A 67 11.16 -7.83 -8.52
N GLY A 68 9.91 -7.36 -8.43
CA GLY A 68 9.55 -6.03 -7.96
C GLY A 68 9.41 -4.96 -9.05
N SER A 69 9.42 -5.32 -10.32
CA SER A 69 9.08 -4.39 -11.40
C SER A 69 7.62 -3.97 -11.31
N LEU A 70 7.32 -2.69 -11.54
CA LEU A 70 5.94 -2.21 -11.59
C LEU A 70 5.19 -2.81 -12.79
N ILE A 71 3.91 -3.09 -12.60
CA ILE A 71 2.97 -3.40 -13.66
C ILE A 71 2.18 -2.14 -13.99
N ASP A 72 2.10 -1.80 -15.26
CA ASP A 72 1.36 -0.64 -15.74
C ASP A 72 -0.12 -0.94 -16.03
N ALA A 73 -0.86 0.07 -16.51
CA ALA A 73 -2.29 -0.04 -16.79
C ALA A 73 -2.61 -0.98 -17.97
N ASP A 74 -1.65 -1.26 -18.83
CA ASP A 74 -1.77 -2.20 -19.95
C ASP A 74 -1.38 -3.64 -19.55
N GLY A 75 -1.03 -3.83 -18.27
CA GLY A 75 -0.56 -5.11 -17.73
C GLY A 75 0.88 -5.46 -18.12
N LEU A 76 1.65 -4.48 -18.59
CA LEU A 76 3.03 -4.66 -19.01
C LEU A 76 3.98 -4.34 -17.84
N GLU A 77 5.06 -5.10 -17.80
CA GLU A 77 6.14 -4.87 -16.84
C GLU A 77 6.96 -3.63 -17.22
N ASN A 78 7.23 -2.78 -16.24
CA ASN A 78 8.17 -1.66 -16.37
C ASN A 78 9.49 -1.99 -15.64
N PRO A 79 10.51 -2.48 -16.36
CA PRO A 79 11.77 -2.90 -15.74
C PRO A 79 12.63 -1.74 -15.22
N GLN A 80 12.29 -0.49 -15.57
CA GLN A 80 13.00 0.71 -15.10
C GLN A 80 12.54 1.17 -13.72
N LEU A 81 11.34 0.75 -13.29
CA LEU A 81 10.76 1.12 -12.00
C LEU A 81 10.60 -0.11 -11.13
N ARG A 82 11.37 -0.13 -10.05
CA ARG A 82 11.37 -1.22 -9.06
C ARG A 82 10.82 -0.77 -7.73
N VAL A 83 10.11 -1.65 -7.08
CA VAL A 83 9.50 -1.40 -5.76
C VAL A 83 10.02 -2.38 -4.74
N ILE A 84 10.32 -1.89 -3.55
CA ILE A 84 10.64 -2.71 -2.37
C ILE A 84 9.76 -2.29 -1.19
N GLY A 85 9.54 -3.20 -0.25
CA GLY A 85 8.91 -2.91 1.02
C GLY A 85 7.39 -2.83 0.96
N SER A 86 6.82 -1.91 1.74
CA SER A 86 5.39 -1.86 2.05
C SER A 86 4.46 -1.74 0.85
N LEU A 87 4.90 -1.12 -0.23
CA LEU A 87 4.07 -1.01 -1.43
C LEU A 87 3.88 -2.34 -2.17
N ARG A 88 4.66 -3.37 -1.85
CA ARG A 88 4.53 -4.73 -2.40
C ARG A 88 3.62 -5.64 -1.61
N ILE A 89 3.05 -5.19 -0.50
CA ILE A 89 2.31 -6.04 0.43
C ILE A 89 1.11 -6.77 -0.22
N GLY A 90 0.56 -6.22 -1.28
CA GLY A 90 -0.51 -6.86 -2.06
C GLY A 90 -0.07 -8.09 -2.84
N THR A 91 1.20 -8.12 -3.31
CA THR A 91 1.79 -9.19 -4.10
C THR A 91 2.80 -10.01 -3.30
N LEU A 92 3.42 -9.42 -2.28
CA LEU A 92 4.40 -10.05 -1.41
C LEU A 92 4.07 -9.73 0.04
N TRP A 93 3.34 -10.63 0.71
CA TRP A 93 2.82 -10.40 2.06
C TRP A 93 3.91 -10.11 3.09
N GLU A 94 5.02 -10.87 3.08
CA GLU A 94 6.17 -10.67 3.96
C GLU A 94 7.21 -9.74 3.29
N SER A 95 6.87 -8.45 3.16
CA SER A 95 7.73 -7.48 2.47
C SER A 95 8.32 -6.40 3.38
N LEU A 96 8.03 -6.44 4.70
CA LEU A 96 8.28 -5.31 5.60
C LEU A 96 9.42 -5.52 6.59
N ALA A 97 9.73 -6.76 6.96
CA ALA A 97 10.76 -6.99 7.95
C ALA A 97 12.17 -6.73 7.35
N VAL A 98 13.13 -6.42 8.21
CA VAL A 98 14.48 -6.01 7.75
C VAL A 98 15.19 -7.10 6.93
N PRO A 99 15.11 -8.41 7.26
CA PRO A 99 15.68 -9.45 6.42
C PRO A 99 15.13 -9.44 5.00
N GLU A 100 13.81 -9.38 4.85
CA GLU A 100 13.10 -9.35 3.57
C GLU A 100 13.45 -8.11 2.74
N LEU A 101 13.53 -6.95 3.39
CA LEU A 101 13.97 -5.72 2.72
C LEU A 101 15.40 -5.81 2.20
N ARG A 102 16.30 -6.46 2.95
CA ARG A 102 17.68 -6.68 2.52
C ARG A 102 17.74 -7.62 1.31
N GLU A 103 16.97 -8.70 1.32
CA GLU A 103 16.90 -9.64 0.20
C GLU A 103 16.37 -8.98 -1.06
N GLN A 104 15.25 -8.22 -0.96
CA GLN A 104 14.69 -7.46 -2.06
C GLN A 104 15.71 -6.45 -2.62
N ALA A 105 16.36 -5.68 -1.75
CA ALA A 105 17.35 -4.70 -2.16
C ALA A 105 18.57 -5.35 -2.84
N ALA A 106 19.05 -6.47 -2.31
CA ALA A 106 20.18 -7.20 -2.90
C ALA A 106 19.82 -7.83 -4.25
N ALA A 107 18.59 -8.30 -4.43
CA ALA A 107 18.12 -8.83 -5.71
C ALA A 107 18.07 -7.72 -6.77
N ILE A 108 17.40 -6.60 -6.47
CA ILE A 108 17.31 -5.46 -7.37
C ILE A 108 18.69 -4.90 -7.73
N ALA A 109 19.59 -4.77 -6.76
CA ALA A 109 20.95 -4.28 -7.02
C ALA A 109 21.71 -5.18 -8.00
N ARG A 110 21.58 -6.50 -7.89
CA ARG A 110 22.20 -7.45 -8.83
C ARG A 110 21.62 -7.31 -10.23
N ASP A 111 20.28 -7.17 -10.35
CA ASP A 111 19.62 -7.01 -11.63
C ASP A 111 20.05 -5.71 -12.31
N VAL A 112 20.07 -4.59 -11.57
CA VAL A 112 20.49 -3.28 -12.11
C VAL A 112 21.95 -3.33 -12.56
N LEU A 113 22.85 -3.94 -11.77
CA LEU A 113 24.24 -4.09 -12.15
C LEU A 113 24.40 -5.01 -13.37
N GLY A 114 23.61 -6.06 -13.49
CA GLY A 114 23.62 -6.96 -14.65
C GLY A 114 23.18 -6.26 -15.94
N VAL A 115 22.22 -5.34 -15.86
CA VAL A 115 21.75 -4.55 -17.01
C VAL A 115 22.76 -3.47 -17.43
N LEU A 116 23.47 -2.87 -16.48
CA LEU A 116 24.48 -1.84 -16.77
C LEU A 116 25.76 -2.39 -17.39
N GLY A 117 25.97 -3.72 -17.34
CA GLY A 117 27.15 -4.40 -17.89
C GLY A 117 28.45 -4.14 -17.09
N PRO A 118 29.55 -4.81 -17.42
CA PRO A 118 30.85 -4.52 -16.84
C PRO A 118 31.42 -3.19 -17.39
#